data_d589a4b4921b761d3f417966194365de
#
_entry.id   d589a4b4921b761d3f417966194365de
#
_cell.length_a   1.000
_cell.length_b   1.000
_cell.length_c   1.000
_cell.angle_alpha   90.00
_cell.angle_beta   90.00
_cell.angle_gamma   90.00
#
_symmetry.space_group_name_H-M   'P 1'
#
loop_
_entity.id
_entity.type
_entity.pdbx_description
1 polymer ?
#
loop_
_entity_poly.entity_id
_entity_poly.type
_entity_poly.pdbx_seq_one_letter_code
_entity_poly.pdbx_strand_id
1 'polypeptide(L)'
;MDDLRPDEALMLAYRDGDAQAFDLLYSRNRGKLYRYLAHQVPHCADELFQDIWMRVIGARDGYSVTAKFSTWMFRIAHNRLMDHYRAQGRSIVEFTDPQADTDPVLDTPAPAAAQPEAILARKDLAQQILAALAELPAAQREAFLLTEEGGLSLEEIGVATGVGKETAKSRLRYALERLRRTLENVG
;
A
#
# COMPACT_ATOMS: atom_id res chain seq x y z
N MET A 1 -12.02 20.63 -16.75
CA MET A 1 -12.95 19.51 -16.90
C MET A 1 -12.21 18.28 -16.38
N ASP A 2 -12.67 17.71 -15.26
CA ASP A 2 -12.00 16.54 -14.70
C ASP A 2 -12.15 15.36 -15.67
N ASP A 3 -11.04 14.81 -16.09
CA ASP A 3 -11.03 13.61 -16.93
C ASP A 3 -11.48 12.42 -16.08
N LEU A 4 -12.64 11.87 -16.40
CA LEU A 4 -13.29 10.78 -15.64
C LEU A 4 -12.85 9.39 -16.11
N ARG A 5 -11.92 9.29 -17.06
CA ARG A 5 -11.41 7.99 -17.52
C ARG A 5 -10.80 7.21 -16.32
N PRO A 6 -11.04 5.90 -16.23
CA PRO A 6 -10.35 5.06 -15.24
C PRO A 6 -8.86 4.98 -15.55
N ASP A 7 -8.05 4.68 -14.52
CA ASP A 7 -6.60 4.67 -14.63
C ASP A 7 -6.08 3.66 -15.68
N GLU A 8 -6.80 2.57 -15.90
CA GLU A 8 -6.51 1.59 -16.95
C GLU A 8 -6.61 2.22 -18.34
N ALA A 9 -7.66 3.04 -18.57
CA ALA A 9 -7.84 3.73 -19.84
C ALA A 9 -6.79 4.83 -20.05
N LEU A 10 -6.36 5.52 -18.99
CA LEU A 10 -5.26 6.47 -19.04
C LEU A 10 -3.94 5.79 -19.38
N MET A 11 -3.66 4.62 -18.81
CA MET A 11 -2.44 3.87 -19.11
C MET A 11 -2.41 3.36 -20.54
N LEU A 12 -3.55 2.92 -21.09
CA LEU A 12 -3.66 2.55 -22.51
C LEU A 12 -3.45 3.76 -23.43
N ALA A 13 -4.08 4.92 -23.12
CA ALA A 13 -3.89 6.14 -23.88
C ALA A 13 -2.42 6.61 -23.85
N TYR A 14 -1.76 6.52 -22.70
CA TYR A 14 -0.33 6.81 -22.56
C TYR A 14 0.53 5.86 -23.40
N ARG A 15 0.25 4.57 -23.38
CA ARG A 15 0.90 3.59 -24.27
C ARG A 15 0.79 3.98 -25.74
N ASP A 16 -0.38 4.48 -26.13
CA ASP A 16 -0.69 4.86 -27.51
C ASP A 16 -0.19 6.28 -27.86
N GLY A 17 0.55 6.95 -26.95
CA GLY A 17 1.27 8.22 -27.18
C GLY A 17 0.67 9.47 -26.54
N ASP A 18 -0.42 9.36 -25.75
CA ASP A 18 -1.03 10.49 -25.04
C ASP A 18 -0.24 10.82 -23.75
N ALA A 19 0.69 11.78 -23.82
CA ALA A 19 1.48 12.22 -22.67
C ALA A 19 0.61 12.84 -21.55
N GLN A 20 -0.49 13.51 -21.89
CA GLN A 20 -1.40 14.11 -20.89
C GLN A 20 -2.11 13.05 -20.06
N ALA A 21 -2.40 11.88 -20.65
CA ALA A 21 -2.94 10.76 -19.92
C ALA A 21 -1.97 10.28 -18.82
N PHE A 22 -0.66 10.30 -19.09
CA PHE A 22 0.35 9.97 -18.07
C PHE A 22 0.39 11.01 -16.93
N ASP A 23 0.37 12.30 -17.25
CA ASP A 23 0.38 13.35 -16.22
C ASP A 23 -0.79 13.19 -15.25
N LEU A 24 -1.96 12.85 -15.76
CA LEU A 24 -3.15 12.61 -14.97
C LEU A 24 -3.04 11.32 -14.13
N LEU A 25 -2.58 10.24 -14.75
CA LEU A 25 -2.34 8.96 -14.08
C LEU A 25 -1.33 9.11 -12.93
N TYR A 26 -0.23 9.82 -13.20
CA TYR A 26 0.79 10.15 -12.20
C TYR A 26 0.20 10.97 -11.06
N SER A 27 -0.52 12.05 -11.36
CA SER A 27 -1.09 12.94 -10.34
C SER A 27 -2.05 12.21 -9.39
N ARG A 28 -2.84 11.25 -9.89
CA ARG A 28 -3.79 10.44 -9.11
C ARG A 28 -3.11 9.43 -8.19
N ASN A 29 -1.97 8.89 -8.61
CA ASN A 29 -1.36 7.73 -7.94
C ASN A 29 -0.08 8.06 -7.16
N ARG A 30 0.61 9.18 -7.46
CA ARG A 30 1.88 9.55 -6.83
C ARG A 30 1.81 9.60 -5.30
N GLY A 31 0.74 10.20 -4.75
CA GLY A 31 0.58 10.34 -3.31
C GLY A 31 0.38 8.99 -2.61
N LYS A 32 -0.41 8.10 -3.20
CA LYS A 32 -0.67 6.76 -2.69
C LYS A 32 0.62 5.93 -2.65
N LEU A 33 1.34 5.91 -3.77
CA LEU A 33 2.61 5.19 -3.88
C LEU A 33 3.67 5.75 -2.93
N TYR A 34 3.77 7.07 -2.83
CA TYR A 34 4.75 7.70 -1.94
C TYR A 34 4.49 7.36 -0.47
N ARG A 35 3.24 7.48 0.01
CA ARG A 35 2.89 7.12 1.40
C ARG A 35 3.14 5.65 1.70
N TYR A 36 2.80 4.76 0.78
CA TYR A 36 3.14 3.34 0.91
C TYR A 36 4.64 3.12 1.14
N LEU A 37 5.49 3.75 0.31
CA LEU A 37 6.95 3.62 0.42
C LEU A 37 7.51 4.30 1.67
N ALA A 38 7.02 5.49 2.01
CA ALA A 38 7.46 6.23 3.19
C ALA A 38 7.22 5.46 4.49
N HIS A 39 6.16 4.65 4.56
CA HIS A 39 5.88 3.80 5.72
C HIS A 39 6.64 2.46 5.68
N GLN A 40 7.04 1.99 4.51
CA GLN A 40 7.80 0.74 4.38
C GLN A 40 9.31 0.97 4.56
N VAL A 41 9.85 1.98 3.89
CA VAL A 41 11.29 2.25 3.78
C VAL A 41 11.58 3.76 3.81
N PRO A 42 11.34 4.45 4.94
CA PRO A 42 11.40 5.91 5.02
C PRO A 42 12.73 6.50 4.52
N HIS A 43 13.84 5.79 4.71
CA HIS A 43 15.18 6.27 4.31
C HIS A 43 15.47 6.17 2.81
N CYS A 44 14.69 5.41 2.05
CA CYS A 44 14.88 5.15 0.62
C CYS A 44 13.60 5.41 -0.19
N ALA A 45 12.57 5.99 0.43
CA ALA A 45 11.26 6.17 -0.22
C ALA A 45 11.37 6.95 -1.52
N ASP A 46 12.15 8.03 -1.56
CA ASP A 46 12.32 8.89 -2.74
C ASP A 46 13.00 8.13 -3.90
N GLU A 47 14.07 7.39 -3.60
CA GLU A 47 14.79 6.59 -4.60
C GLU A 47 13.88 5.50 -5.19
N LEU A 48 13.19 4.73 -4.33
CA LEU A 48 12.31 3.67 -4.77
C LEU A 48 11.09 4.21 -5.51
N PHE A 49 10.56 5.35 -5.11
CA PHE A 49 9.46 6.02 -5.79
C PHE A 49 9.82 6.37 -7.23
N GLN A 50 10.99 6.97 -7.46
CA GLN A 50 11.47 7.29 -8.81
C GLN A 50 11.69 6.02 -9.64
N ASP A 51 12.34 5.02 -9.07
CA ASP A 51 12.61 3.75 -9.77
C ASP A 51 11.33 3.01 -10.16
N ILE A 52 10.31 2.99 -9.29
CA ILE A 52 9.01 2.38 -9.60
C ILE A 52 8.32 3.10 -10.76
N TRP A 53 8.30 4.45 -10.77
CA TRP A 53 7.71 5.18 -11.89
C TRP A 53 8.48 4.97 -13.19
N MET A 54 9.81 4.90 -13.15
CA MET A 54 10.61 4.54 -14.32
C MET A 54 10.27 3.14 -14.84
N ARG A 55 10.01 2.17 -13.95
CA ARG A 55 9.55 0.83 -14.33
C ARG A 55 8.14 0.83 -14.93
N VAL A 56 7.22 1.65 -14.38
CA VAL A 56 5.87 1.86 -14.94
C VAL A 56 5.98 2.41 -16.38
N ILE A 57 6.82 3.42 -16.59
CA ILE A 57 7.07 4.02 -17.90
C ILE A 57 7.68 3.00 -18.87
N GLY A 58 8.69 2.26 -18.42
CA GLY A 58 9.38 1.24 -19.24
C GLY A 58 8.50 0.05 -19.61
N ALA A 59 7.50 -0.27 -18.77
CA ALA A 59 6.58 -1.39 -18.99
C ALA A 59 5.32 -1.02 -19.80
N ARG A 60 5.18 0.23 -20.24
CA ARG A 60 3.98 0.75 -20.91
C ARG A 60 3.57 -0.04 -22.16
N ASP A 61 4.57 -0.41 -22.98
CA ASP A 61 4.32 -1.07 -24.28
C ASP A 61 3.73 -2.49 -24.10
N GLY A 62 4.09 -3.15 -22.99
CA GLY A 62 3.55 -4.46 -22.62
C GLY A 62 2.30 -4.42 -21.74
N TYR A 63 1.80 -3.22 -21.40
CA TYR A 63 0.64 -3.11 -20.52
C TYR A 63 -0.63 -3.62 -21.20
N SER A 64 -1.35 -4.48 -20.49
CA SER A 64 -2.69 -4.95 -20.86
C SER A 64 -3.59 -4.94 -19.63
N VAL A 65 -4.89 -4.68 -19.83
CA VAL A 65 -5.87 -4.60 -18.74
C VAL A 65 -6.25 -6.01 -18.30
N THR A 66 -5.43 -6.59 -17.42
CA THR A 66 -5.73 -7.89 -16.77
C THR A 66 -6.17 -7.73 -15.31
N ALA A 67 -5.94 -6.55 -14.74
CA ALA A 67 -6.31 -6.15 -13.38
C ALA A 67 -6.43 -4.62 -13.34
N LYS A 68 -6.88 -4.06 -12.19
CA LYS A 68 -6.83 -2.61 -11.98
C LYS A 68 -5.41 -2.09 -12.12
N PHE A 69 -5.26 -0.86 -12.63
CA PHE A 69 -3.96 -0.20 -12.70
C PHE A 69 -3.26 -0.14 -11.33
N SER A 70 -3.98 0.16 -10.26
CA SER A 70 -3.44 0.19 -8.91
C SER A 70 -2.83 -1.17 -8.50
N THR A 71 -3.51 -2.28 -8.77
CA THR A 71 -3.00 -3.64 -8.49
C THR A 71 -1.70 -3.90 -9.25
N TRP A 72 -1.65 -3.54 -10.53
CA TRP A 72 -0.47 -3.71 -11.37
C TRP A 72 0.69 -2.82 -10.91
N MET A 73 0.43 -1.54 -10.60
CA MET A 73 1.44 -0.61 -10.09
C MET A 73 2.00 -1.08 -8.73
N PHE A 74 1.14 -1.47 -7.80
CA PHE A 74 1.61 -1.96 -6.50
C PHE A 74 2.32 -3.32 -6.57
N ARG A 75 2.06 -4.14 -7.59
CA ARG A 75 2.87 -5.32 -7.87
C ARG A 75 4.30 -4.94 -8.27
N ILE A 76 4.47 -3.92 -9.10
CA ILE A 76 5.81 -3.38 -9.44
C ILE A 76 6.49 -2.84 -8.17
N ALA A 77 5.75 -2.10 -7.33
CA ALA A 77 6.25 -1.55 -6.09
C ALA A 77 6.66 -2.65 -5.10
N HIS A 78 5.85 -3.68 -4.91
CA HIS A 78 6.16 -4.84 -4.08
C HIS A 78 7.44 -5.54 -4.55
N ASN A 79 7.55 -5.87 -5.84
CA ASN A 79 8.72 -6.54 -6.39
C ASN A 79 9.99 -5.70 -6.15
N ARG A 80 9.92 -4.39 -6.37
CA ARG A 80 11.05 -3.49 -6.14
C ARG A 80 11.43 -3.40 -4.66
N LEU A 81 10.44 -3.39 -3.78
CA LEU A 81 10.63 -3.41 -2.34
C LEU A 81 11.31 -4.73 -1.90
N MET A 82 10.90 -5.86 -2.45
CA MET A 82 11.52 -7.17 -2.18
C MET A 82 12.98 -7.20 -2.65
N ASP A 83 13.29 -6.65 -3.82
CA ASP A 83 14.66 -6.52 -4.32
C ASP A 83 15.51 -5.67 -3.37
N HIS A 84 14.96 -4.56 -2.85
CA HIS A 84 15.63 -3.70 -1.89
C HIS A 84 15.96 -4.44 -0.59
N TYR A 85 15.01 -5.19 -0.03
CA TYR A 85 15.25 -5.96 1.19
C TYR A 85 16.29 -7.08 0.98
N ARG A 86 16.26 -7.77 -0.16
CA ARG A 86 17.28 -8.77 -0.52
C ARG A 86 18.68 -8.14 -0.60
N ALA A 87 18.81 -6.97 -1.23
CA ALA A 87 20.09 -6.26 -1.34
C ALA A 87 20.66 -5.84 0.02
N GLN A 88 19.79 -5.60 1.02
CA GLN A 88 20.18 -5.30 2.39
C GLN A 88 20.49 -6.55 3.25
N GLY A 89 20.45 -7.75 2.66
CA GLY A 89 20.67 -9.00 3.41
C GLY A 89 19.54 -9.35 4.38
N ARG A 90 18.39 -8.66 4.29
CA ARG A 90 17.20 -9.01 5.09
C ARG A 90 16.56 -10.25 4.50
N SER A 91 16.33 -11.24 5.34
CA SER A 91 15.69 -12.48 4.92
C SER A 91 14.24 -12.20 4.50
N ILE A 92 13.84 -12.78 3.36
CA ILE A 92 12.44 -12.83 2.91
C ILE A 92 11.55 -13.52 3.97
N VAL A 93 12.15 -14.23 4.93
CA VAL A 93 11.47 -14.86 6.07
C VAL A 93 10.68 -13.85 6.92
N GLU A 94 11.07 -12.57 6.96
CA GLU A 94 10.27 -11.52 7.62
C GLU A 94 8.93 -11.27 6.92
N PHE A 95 8.78 -11.73 5.66
CA PHE A 95 7.54 -11.72 4.90
C PHE A 95 6.80 -13.06 4.91
N THR A 96 7.33 -14.06 5.62
CA THR A 96 6.67 -15.36 5.80
C THR A 96 6.08 -15.38 7.21
N ASP A 97 4.76 -15.43 7.31
CA ASP A 97 4.04 -15.44 8.59
C ASP A 97 4.24 -16.77 9.34
N PRO A 98 4.78 -16.79 10.56
CA PRO A 98 4.88 -18.01 11.37
C PRO A 98 3.56 -18.43 12.05
N GLN A 99 2.47 -17.65 11.92
CA GLN A 99 1.22 -17.88 12.62
C GLN A 99 0.00 -17.77 11.68
N ALA A 100 -0.22 -18.82 10.89
CA ALA A 100 -1.52 -19.11 10.36
C ALA A 100 -2.18 -20.12 11.29
N ASP A 101 -3.08 -19.66 12.14
CA ASP A 101 -4.27 -20.40 12.62
C ASP A 101 -4.85 -19.73 13.87
N THR A 102 -5.96 -19.11 13.71
CA THR A 102 -7.16 -19.06 14.56
C THR A 102 -8.02 -17.84 14.21
N ASP A 103 -9.26 -18.10 13.86
CA ASP A 103 -10.24 -17.07 13.51
C ASP A 103 -10.84 -16.41 14.76
N PRO A 104 -10.87 -15.06 14.81
CA PRO A 104 -12.07 -14.36 15.25
C PRO A 104 -12.54 -13.28 14.27
N VAL A 105 -13.85 -13.20 14.12
CA VAL A 105 -14.60 -12.26 13.29
C VAL A 105 -14.42 -10.83 13.81
N LEU A 106 -14.12 -9.86 12.92
CA LEU A 106 -13.98 -8.47 13.24
C LEU A 106 -15.10 -7.63 12.61
N ASP A 107 -15.84 -6.96 13.49
CA ASP A 107 -16.84 -5.96 13.17
C ASP A 107 -16.17 -4.57 13.20
N THR A 108 -16.47 -3.70 12.21
CA THR A 108 -15.78 -2.41 12.02
C THR A 108 -16.72 -1.25 12.41
N PRO A 109 -16.37 -0.38 13.37
CA PRO A 109 -17.10 0.85 13.60
C PRO A 109 -16.52 2.04 12.83
N ALA A 110 -17.41 2.93 12.35
CA ALA A 110 -17.11 4.14 11.57
C ALA A 110 -16.78 5.36 12.47
N PRO A 111 -16.04 6.38 11.96
CA PRO A 111 -15.55 7.49 12.77
C PRO A 111 -16.56 8.65 12.92
N ALA A 112 -16.52 9.34 14.07
CA ALA A 112 -17.35 10.50 14.44
C ALA A 112 -16.61 11.85 14.25
N ALA A 113 -17.39 12.93 14.05
CA ALA A 113 -16.93 14.27 13.65
C ALA A 113 -16.31 15.12 14.80
N ALA A 114 -15.51 16.16 14.44
CA ALA A 114 -14.49 16.80 15.27
C ALA A 114 -14.74 18.26 15.69
N GLN A 115 -14.17 18.66 16.86
CA GLN A 115 -14.07 20.01 17.41
C GLN A 115 -12.59 20.46 17.62
N PRO A 116 -12.25 21.77 17.84
CA PRO A 116 -10.88 22.33 17.72
C PRO A 116 -9.82 21.75 18.67
N GLU A 117 -10.16 21.32 19.88
CA GLU A 117 -9.27 20.55 20.78
C GLU A 117 -8.86 19.20 20.16
N ALA A 118 -9.65 18.74 19.19
CA ALA A 118 -9.40 17.57 18.38
C ALA A 118 -8.20 17.70 17.40
N ILE A 119 -7.67 18.88 17.12
CA ILE A 119 -6.55 19.04 16.16
C ILE A 119 -5.23 18.61 16.80
N LEU A 120 -4.99 18.95 18.06
CA LEU A 120 -3.81 18.52 18.81
C LEU A 120 -3.90 17.01 19.08
N ALA A 121 -5.02 16.55 19.58
CA ALA A 121 -5.30 15.13 19.82
C ALA A 121 -5.21 14.30 18.54
N ARG A 122 -5.60 14.85 17.37
CA ARG A 122 -5.45 14.19 16.07
C ARG A 122 -3.98 14.07 15.62
N LYS A 123 -3.14 15.07 15.91
CA LYS A 123 -1.70 14.99 15.61
C LYS A 123 -1.03 13.94 16.47
N ASP A 124 -1.35 13.90 17.75
CA ASP A 124 -0.81 12.91 18.67
C ASP A 124 -1.27 11.49 18.28
N LEU A 125 -2.55 11.33 17.96
CA LEU A 125 -3.10 10.06 17.46
C LEU A 125 -2.44 9.62 16.14
N ALA A 126 -2.23 10.56 15.20
CA ALA A 126 -1.56 10.25 13.95
C ALA A 126 -0.11 9.79 14.16
N GLN A 127 0.63 10.44 15.08
CA GLN A 127 1.99 10.01 15.44
C GLN A 127 2.00 8.63 16.09
N GLN A 128 1.02 8.34 16.95
CA GLN A 128 0.88 7.02 17.59
C GLN A 128 0.58 5.93 16.55
N ILE A 129 -0.31 6.20 15.60
CA ILE A 129 -0.61 5.28 14.49
C ILE A 129 0.66 5.01 13.66
N LEU A 130 1.42 6.06 13.34
CA LEU A 130 2.67 5.92 12.57
C LEU A 130 3.72 5.11 13.32
N ALA A 131 3.86 5.32 14.62
CA ALA A 131 4.76 4.53 15.46
C ALA A 131 4.31 3.05 15.51
N ALA A 132 3.01 2.81 15.72
CA ALA A 132 2.45 1.46 15.73
C ALA A 132 2.63 0.74 14.38
N LEU A 133 2.46 1.46 13.26
CA LEU A 133 2.74 0.93 11.92
C LEU A 133 4.20 0.53 11.74
N ALA A 134 5.14 1.32 12.27
CA ALA A 134 6.57 1.02 12.18
C ALA A 134 6.96 -0.25 12.95
N GLU A 135 6.22 -0.60 14.00
CA GLU A 135 6.42 -1.81 14.81
C GLU A 135 5.82 -3.08 14.18
N LEU A 136 4.95 -2.95 13.17
CA LEU A 136 4.38 -4.11 12.50
C LEU A 136 5.45 -4.90 11.73
N PRO A 137 5.37 -6.24 11.70
CA PRO A 137 6.11 -7.04 10.73
C PRO A 137 5.85 -6.53 9.31
N ALA A 138 6.91 -6.52 8.47
CA ALA A 138 6.86 -5.89 7.16
C ALA A 138 5.70 -6.38 6.28
N ALA A 139 5.40 -7.69 6.28
CA ALA A 139 4.28 -8.26 5.51
C ALA A 139 2.89 -7.84 6.02
N GLN A 140 2.73 -7.70 7.34
CA GLN A 140 1.47 -7.24 7.95
C GLN A 140 1.26 -5.75 7.68
N ARG A 141 2.32 -4.94 7.83
CA ARG A 141 2.33 -3.53 7.48
C ARG A 141 1.99 -3.32 6.01
N GLU A 142 2.57 -4.13 5.12
CA GLU A 142 2.29 -4.07 3.69
C GLU A 142 0.83 -4.35 3.37
N ALA A 143 0.24 -5.41 3.92
CA ALA A 143 -1.16 -5.74 3.70
C ALA A 143 -2.09 -4.60 4.14
N PHE A 144 -1.80 -3.97 5.27
CA PHE A 144 -2.53 -2.80 5.76
C PHE A 144 -2.39 -1.61 4.82
N LEU A 145 -1.17 -1.25 4.41
CA LEU A 145 -0.92 -0.12 3.52
C LEU A 145 -1.51 -0.31 2.12
N LEU A 146 -1.50 -1.53 1.59
CA LEU A 146 -2.13 -1.83 0.30
C LEU A 146 -3.65 -1.68 0.37
N THR A 147 -4.26 -1.95 1.53
CA THR A 147 -5.68 -1.69 1.76
C THR A 147 -5.96 -0.19 1.85
N GLU A 148 -5.26 0.53 2.73
CA GLU A 148 -5.54 1.92 3.06
C GLU A 148 -5.09 2.90 1.98
N GLU A 149 -3.86 2.77 1.49
CA GLU A 149 -3.29 3.66 0.50
C GLU A 149 -3.59 3.20 -0.94
N GLY A 150 -3.52 1.89 -1.16
CA GLY A 150 -3.76 1.29 -2.48
C GLY A 150 -5.24 1.15 -2.83
N GLY A 151 -6.12 1.03 -1.84
CA GLY A 151 -7.52 0.69 -2.02
C GLY A 151 -7.71 -0.71 -2.61
N LEU A 152 -6.79 -1.64 -2.34
CA LEU A 152 -6.81 -2.99 -2.86
C LEU A 152 -7.71 -3.90 -2.02
N SER A 153 -8.48 -4.75 -2.69
CA SER A 153 -9.17 -5.89 -2.06
C SER A 153 -8.18 -6.97 -1.64
N LEU A 154 -8.61 -7.93 -0.82
CA LEU A 154 -7.77 -9.05 -0.40
C LEU A 154 -7.27 -9.90 -1.58
N GLU A 155 -8.09 -10.08 -2.60
CA GLU A 155 -7.69 -10.74 -3.85
C GLU A 155 -6.61 -9.95 -4.58
N GLU A 156 -6.78 -8.64 -4.69
CA GLU A 156 -5.83 -7.74 -5.36
C GLU A 156 -4.51 -7.65 -4.60
N ILE A 157 -4.55 -7.66 -3.26
CA ILE A 157 -3.34 -7.76 -2.41
C ILE A 157 -2.62 -9.08 -2.69
N GLY A 158 -3.36 -10.19 -2.77
CA GLY A 158 -2.78 -11.49 -3.12
C GLY A 158 -2.07 -11.47 -4.47
N VAL A 159 -2.70 -10.88 -5.49
CA VAL A 159 -2.11 -10.70 -6.83
C VAL A 159 -0.87 -9.79 -6.79
N ALA A 160 -0.94 -8.67 -6.07
CA ALA A 160 0.16 -7.71 -5.99
C ALA A 160 1.38 -8.26 -5.25
N THR A 161 1.18 -9.05 -4.19
CA THR A 161 2.26 -9.57 -3.33
C THR A 161 2.64 -11.02 -3.60
N GLY A 162 1.94 -11.69 -4.53
CA GLY A 162 2.24 -13.08 -4.91
C GLY A 162 1.84 -14.11 -3.85
N VAL A 163 0.86 -13.81 -2.99
CA VAL A 163 0.35 -14.73 -1.96
C VAL A 163 -1.11 -15.09 -2.19
N GLY A 164 -1.60 -16.12 -1.50
CA GLY A 164 -3.03 -16.45 -1.54
C GLY A 164 -3.89 -15.41 -0.81
N LYS A 165 -5.19 -15.33 -1.18
CA LYS A 165 -6.17 -14.45 -0.53
C LYS A 165 -6.24 -14.66 0.99
N GLU A 166 -6.21 -15.91 1.45
CA GLU A 166 -6.26 -16.23 2.89
C GLU A 166 -5.02 -15.74 3.64
N THR A 167 -3.83 -15.78 3.01
CA THR A 167 -2.61 -15.19 3.57
C THR A 167 -2.73 -13.67 3.65
N ALA A 168 -3.23 -13.01 2.59
CA ALA A 168 -3.48 -11.58 2.61
C ALA A 168 -4.47 -11.18 3.72
N LYS A 169 -5.56 -11.94 3.87
CA LYS A 169 -6.56 -11.76 4.94
C LYS A 169 -5.94 -11.90 6.33
N SER A 170 -5.15 -12.94 6.56
CA SER A 170 -4.48 -13.17 7.85
C SER A 170 -3.52 -12.03 8.19
N ARG A 171 -2.69 -11.60 7.23
CA ARG A 171 -1.76 -10.49 7.41
C ARG A 171 -2.48 -9.19 7.79
N LEU A 172 -3.55 -8.84 7.07
CA LEU A 172 -4.35 -7.66 7.37
C LEU A 172 -5.01 -7.76 8.75
N ARG A 173 -5.58 -8.92 9.10
CA ARG A 173 -6.19 -9.15 10.41
C ARG A 173 -5.19 -8.93 11.54
N TYR A 174 -3.99 -9.52 11.46
CA TYR A 174 -2.95 -9.35 12.46
C TYR A 174 -2.44 -7.90 12.56
N ALA A 175 -2.32 -7.21 11.42
CA ALA A 175 -1.99 -5.80 11.41
C ALA A 175 -3.01 -4.97 12.19
N LEU A 176 -4.30 -5.14 11.89
CA LEU A 176 -5.39 -4.42 12.55
C LEU A 176 -5.48 -4.74 14.04
N GLU A 177 -5.28 -6.00 14.43
CA GLU A 177 -5.29 -6.43 15.84
C GLU A 177 -4.15 -5.79 16.62
N ARG A 178 -2.93 -5.78 16.07
CA ARG A 178 -1.77 -5.12 16.70
C ARG A 178 -1.96 -3.63 16.82
N LEU A 179 -2.40 -2.95 15.75
CA LEU A 179 -2.68 -1.51 15.78
C LEU A 179 -3.73 -1.16 16.84
N ARG A 180 -4.82 -1.94 16.94
CA ARG A 180 -5.84 -1.75 17.95
C ARG A 180 -5.27 -1.85 19.36
N ARG A 181 -4.52 -2.91 19.67
CA ARG A 181 -3.90 -3.11 20.99
C ARG A 181 -2.96 -1.96 21.36
N THR A 182 -2.15 -1.47 20.41
CA THR A 182 -1.24 -0.36 20.66
C THR A 182 -2.02 0.92 20.98
N LEU A 183 -3.12 1.19 20.27
CA LEU A 183 -3.94 2.39 20.49
C LEU A 183 -4.77 2.30 21.77
N GLU A 184 -5.26 1.11 22.17
CA GLU A 184 -5.97 0.89 23.42
C GLU A 184 -5.10 1.09 24.67
N ASN A 185 -3.80 0.81 24.58
CA ASN A 185 -2.84 0.96 25.67
C ASN A 185 -2.37 2.41 25.90
N VAL A 186 -2.77 3.34 25.07
CA VAL A 186 -2.33 4.76 25.11
C VAL A 186 -3.48 5.69 25.54
N GLY A 187 -4.72 5.16 25.70
CA GLY A 187 -5.91 5.89 26.14
C GLY A 187 -6.08 5.88 27.69
#